data_7e507e4df546a903a1fc6d01361d95b5
#
_entry.id   7e507e4df546a903a1fc6d01361d95b5
#
_cell.length_a   1.000
_cell.length_b   1.000
_cell.length_c   1.000
_cell.angle_alpha   90.00
_cell.angle_beta   90.00
_cell.angle_gamma   90.00
#
_symmetry.space_group_name_H-M   'P 1'
#
loop_
_entity.id
_entity.type
_entity.pdbx_description
1 polymer ?
#
loop_
_entity_poly.entity_id
_entity_poly.type
_entity_poly.pdbx_seq_one_letter_code
_entity_poly.pdbx_strand_id
1 'polypeptide(L)'
;MTRTTPLTPLTTAALSRRILLRGSLLTAAALTLAACSGKKTDADYRVEDESAAAGLGEPGQLPIVSTPVTVIATGSRSALSVPYDQMQLTQQWATDTQVQVTWNILTEDVYNEKKNLLLASGDLPDILWNTGLSDAEVATYSANHTLVPLDEFFEDNCPNITRLLDARPDIRSAITSEDGHIYTLPSVEELGLVQFPNFLYLNTDWLAAVGMDMPSTIEELHDVLLAFKEKDPSGTGRPIPLSFIPGSFCANPWDLITAYGGQADNNDHRIVIDRKVVFTASSEKWKAGVKALSGWYQEGLVDIESFSQDDTAYLAKGKTEQESLGAFFWWEATEFVGEEREGHYALCPVLAGADGVRRASVSNNQEISRGAFAMTRMCRYQAAVMRWVDRMYDPVMSAQNAWGPIGVTLQYNDDGMLDQLPVAEGESAGERRQKVAPGGPKATTAEDFLTVVLPEPRAALRQEQVAAEYAPWAANDAFPPVTFTNAELDDLSLIDADITSLVKQRFATWIVSGGIDAGWEGYLEDLRSTGLERLMEIYQAALDRYYKELDARS
;
A
#
# COMPACT_ATOMS: atom_id res chain seq x y z
N MET A 1 16.42 40.50 52.27
CA MET A 1 15.27 40.57 53.18
C MET A 1 14.04 40.24 52.39
N THR A 2 13.50 39.05 52.51
CA THR A 2 12.07 38.69 52.55
C THR A 2 11.99 37.16 52.63
N ARG A 3 11.20 36.75 53.57
CA ARG A 3 11.13 35.43 54.18
C ARG A 3 10.49 34.37 53.27
N THR A 4 11.09 33.20 53.24
CA THR A 4 10.51 31.91 52.84
C THR A 4 9.68 31.32 53.96
N THR A 5 8.47 30.86 53.63
CA THR A 5 7.65 30.02 54.52
C THR A 5 7.48 28.64 53.87
N PRO A 6 7.66 27.52 54.59
CA PRO A 6 7.54 26.17 54.04
C PRO A 6 6.12 25.63 54.14
N LEU A 7 5.67 24.92 53.11
CA LEU A 7 4.44 24.16 53.08
C LEU A 7 4.67 22.74 53.60
N THR A 8 3.84 22.35 54.56
CA THR A 8 3.79 21.05 55.24
C THR A 8 3.08 19.99 54.35
N PRO A 9 3.45 18.71 54.40
CA PRO A 9 2.79 17.66 53.60
C PRO A 9 1.53 17.13 54.31
N LEU A 10 0.48 16.91 53.50
CA LEU A 10 -0.75 16.25 53.93
C LEU A 10 -0.61 14.73 53.83
N THR A 11 -0.90 14.09 54.94
CA THR A 11 -0.88 12.65 55.17
C THR A 11 -2.04 11.92 54.50
N THR A 12 -1.71 10.80 53.87
CA THR A 12 -2.62 9.77 53.38
C THR A 12 -3.37 9.08 54.52
N ALA A 13 -4.70 9.06 54.47
CA ALA A 13 -5.54 8.21 55.32
C ALA A 13 -6.11 7.05 54.48
N ALA A 14 -5.69 5.85 54.80
CA ALA A 14 -6.25 4.61 54.33
C ALA A 14 -7.62 4.36 54.97
N LEU A 15 -8.65 4.09 54.18
CA LEU A 15 -9.93 3.58 54.68
C LEU A 15 -10.11 2.11 54.28
N SER A 16 -10.18 1.30 55.33
CA SER A 16 -10.30 -0.15 55.30
C SER A 16 -11.70 -0.63 54.91
N ARG A 17 -11.72 -1.73 54.13
CA ARG A 17 -12.90 -2.58 53.96
C ARG A 17 -13.25 -3.28 55.27
N ARG A 18 -14.50 -3.13 55.73
CA ARG A 18 -15.31 -4.14 56.42
C ARG A 18 -16.59 -3.53 57.00
N ILE A 19 -17.68 -4.37 56.95
CA ILE A 19 -18.99 -4.21 57.63
C ILE A 19 -20.03 -3.57 56.69
N LEU A 20 -21.05 -4.35 56.16
CA LEU A 20 -22.14 -4.97 56.91
C LEU A 20 -22.93 -5.97 56.04
N LEU A 21 -22.97 -7.20 56.49
CA LEU A 21 -24.04 -8.16 56.24
C LEU A 21 -25.10 -7.98 57.34
N ARG A 22 -26.39 -7.84 56.92
CA ARG A 22 -27.60 -8.38 57.58
C ARG A 22 -28.85 -7.72 57.01
N GLY A 23 -29.62 -8.44 56.26
CA GLY A 23 -30.86 -9.01 56.70
C GLY A 23 -32.05 -8.40 56.02
N SER A 24 -32.69 -9.16 55.12
CA SER A 24 -34.16 -9.38 55.19
C SER A 24 -34.58 -10.30 54.03
N LEU A 25 -35.00 -11.50 54.38
CA LEU A 25 -35.87 -12.34 53.54
C LEU A 25 -37.23 -11.63 53.41
N LEU A 26 -37.80 -11.67 52.20
CA LEU A 26 -39.21 -12.09 51.99
C LEU A 26 -39.62 -11.97 50.50
N THR A 27 -40.32 -13.04 50.10
CA THR A 27 -41.24 -13.24 48.95
C THR A 27 -40.62 -13.56 47.58
N ALA A 28 -40.58 -14.86 47.34
CA ALA A 28 -40.57 -15.48 46.02
C ALA A 28 -41.84 -15.11 45.24
N ALA A 29 -41.66 -14.40 44.15
CA ALA A 29 -42.61 -14.42 43.04
C ALA A 29 -41.83 -14.96 41.83
N ALA A 30 -42.09 -16.21 41.48
CA ALA A 30 -41.60 -16.84 40.30
C ALA A 30 -42.24 -16.16 39.07
N LEU A 31 -41.55 -15.21 38.49
CA LEU A 31 -41.72 -14.79 37.12
C LEU A 31 -40.69 -15.57 36.28
N THR A 32 -41.14 -16.61 35.65
CA THR A 32 -40.43 -17.27 34.56
C THR A 32 -40.30 -16.29 33.40
N LEU A 33 -39.25 -15.48 33.42
CA LEU A 33 -38.71 -14.85 32.23
C LEU A 33 -37.99 -15.96 31.46
N ALA A 34 -38.68 -16.51 30.45
CA ALA A 34 -38.02 -17.21 29.38
C ALA A 34 -37.11 -16.21 28.70
N ALA A 35 -35.87 -16.15 29.15
CA ALA A 35 -34.79 -15.48 28.40
C ALA A 35 -34.56 -16.34 27.14
N CYS A 36 -35.21 -16.00 26.05
CA CYS A 36 -34.73 -16.31 24.73
C CYS A 36 -33.42 -15.53 24.56
N SER A 37 -32.29 -16.13 24.98
CA SER A 37 -30.98 -15.70 24.54
C SER A 37 -30.80 -16.20 23.10
N GLY A 38 -31.55 -15.62 22.16
CA GLY A 38 -31.16 -15.66 20.76
C GLY A 38 -29.77 -15.00 20.68
N LYS A 39 -28.80 -15.67 20.07
CA LYS A 39 -27.55 -14.99 19.67
C LYS A 39 -27.99 -13.80 18.85
N LYS A 40 -27.57 -12.58 19.23
CA LYS A 40 -27.75 -11.40 18.40
C LYS A 40 -27.00 -11.63 17.09
N THR A 41 -27.63 -11.29 15.99
CA THR A 41 -27.02 -11.27 14.64
C THR A 41 -26.37 -9.91 14.38
N ASP A 42 -25.55 -9.81 13.37
CA ASP A 42 -24.94 -8.52 12.97
C ASP A 42 -25.98 -7.44 12.69
N ALA A 43 -27.13 -7.83 12.12
CA ALA A 43 -28.26 -6.94 11.89
C ALA A 43 -28.79 -6.29 13.19
N ASP A 44 -28.67 -6.94 14.35
CA ASP A 44 -29.13 -6.41 15.64
C ASP A 44 -28.26 -5.27 16.18
N TYR A 45 -27.06 -5.06 15.60
CA TYR A 45 -26.11 -4.01 15.99
C TYR A 45 -26.12 -2.80 15.07
N ARG A 46 -26.77 -2.89 13.90
CA ARG A 46 -26.89 -1.80 12.91
C ARG A 46 -28.07 -0.91 13.23
N VAL A 47 -27.98 0.34 12.77
CA VAL A 47 -29.16 1.21 12.68
C VAL A 47 -30.09 0.67 11.56
N GLU A 48 -31.38 0.98 11.65
CA GLU A 48 -32.36 0.60 10.62
C GLU A 48 -32.01 1.25 9.28
N ASP A 49 -32.13 0.49 8.18
CA ASP A 49 -31.92 0.99 6.82
C ASP A 49 -33.13 1.80 6.34
N GLU A 50 -32.96 3.10 6.20
CA GLU A 50 -33.98 4.05 5.76
C GLU A 50 -33.99 4.27 4.23
N SER A 51 -33.21 3.51 3.43
CA SER A 51 -33.09 3.68 1.98
C SER A 51 -34.44 3.56 1.27
N ALA A 52 -35.28 2.62 1.66
CA ALA A 52 -36.61 2.44 1.09
C ALA A 52 -37.53 3.67 1.35
N ALA A 53 -37.44 4.28 2.54
CA ALA A 53 -38.19 5.49 2.88
C ALA A 53 -37.72 6.71 2.08
N ALA A 54 -36.46 6.74 1.62
CA ALA A 54 -35.92 7.74 0.72
C ALA A 54 -36.32 7.53 -0.76
N GLY A 55 -37.08 6.47 -1.05
CA GLY A 55 -37.52 6.15 -2.41
C GLY A 55 -36.41 5.54 -3.25
N LEU A 56 -35.77 4.50 -2.71
CA LEU A 56 -34.74 3.71 -3.39
C LEU A 56 -35.28 3.15 -4.72
N GLY A 57 -34.58 3.44 -5.84
CA GLY A 57 -34.91 2.97 -7.18
C GLY A 57 -34.49 1.51 -7.42
N GLU A 58 -34.42 1.08 -8.68
CA GLU A 58 -33.86 -0.22 -9.05
C GLU A 58 -32.33 -0.13 -9.15
N PRO A 59 -31.56 -1.24 -8.99
CA PRO A 59 -30.13 -1.26 -9.19
C PRO A 59 -29.73 -0.72 -10.57
N GLY A 60 -28.71 0.13 -10.63
CA GLY A 60 -28.26 0.79 -11.87
C GLY A 60 -29.11 1.99 -12.33
N GLN A 61 -30.27 2.25 -11.74
CA GLN A 61 -31.07 3.45 -12.03
C GLN A 61 -30.51 4.72 -11.39
N LEU A 62 -30.76 5.86 -12.07
CA LEU A 62 -30.49 7.20 -11.56
C LEU A 62 -31.77 8.04 -11.56
N PRO A 63 -31.99 8.85 -10.55
CA PRO A 63 -31.23 8.90 -9.30
C PRO A 63 -31.41 7.62 -8.47
N ILE A 64 -30.44 7.32 -7.59
CA ILE A 64 -30.48 6.13 -6.71
C ILE A 64 -31.67 6.22 -5.73
N VAL A 65 -31.89 7.43 -5.21
CA VAL A 65 -33.03 7.73 -4.32
C VAL A 65 -33.84 8.91 -4.89
N SER A 66 -35.14 8.92 -4.70
CA SER A 66 -35.99 10.02 -5.17
C SER A 66 -36.01 11.22 -4.21
N THR A 67 -35.75 10.99 -2.93
CA THR A 67 -35.56 12.04 -1.92
C THR A 67 -34.07 12.10 -1.56
N PRO A 68 -33.42 13.27 -1.69
CA PRO A 68 -32.01 13.40 -1.37
C PRO A 68 -31.69 12.94 0.05
N VAL A 69 -30.61 12.14 0.18
CA VAL A 69 -30.08 11.69 1.46
C VAL A 69 -28.67 12.23 1.67
N THR A 70 -28.26 12.38 2.93
CA THR A 70 -26.90 12.81 3.28
C THR A 70 -26.22 11.74 4.09
N VAL A 71 -24.98 11.39 3.70
CA VAL A 71 -24.11 10.45 4.40
C VAL A 71 -22.79 11.15 4.73
N ILE A 72 -22.15 10.72 5.83
CA ILE A 72 -20.87 11.27 6.30
C ILE A 72 -19.77 10.30 5.93
N ALA A 73 -18.78 10.77 5.15
CA ALA A 73 -17.58 10.02 4.82
C ALA A 73 -16.38 10.55 5.62
N THR A 74 -15.61 9.66 6.20
CA THR A 74 -14.31 9.99 6.81
C THR A 74 -13.23 9.09 6.22
N GLY A 75 -12.03 9.64 5.99
CA GLY A 75 -10.96 8.87 5.38
C GLY A 75 -9.71 9.69 5.09
N SER A 76 -8.81 9.11 4.28
CA SER A 76 -7.54 9.73 3.92
C SER A 76 -7.50 10.23 2.48
N ARG A 77 -6.64 11.23 2.25
CA ARG A 77 -6.26 11.72 0.92
C ARG A 77 -4.79 12.13 0.91
N SER A 78 -4.22 12.19 -0.27
CA SER A 78 -2.90 12.81 -0.48
C SER A 78 -2.91 14.28 -0.06
N ALA A 79 -1.78 14.78 0.41
CA ALA A 79 -1.59 16.21 0.71
C ALA A 79 -1.74 17.11 -0.53
N LEU A 80 -1.51 16.56 -1.74
CA LEU A 80 -1.68 17.25 -3.02
C LEU A 80 -3.13 17.32 -3.50
N SER A 81 -4.04 16.52 -2.91
CA SER A 81 -5.44 16.49 -3.30
C SER A 81 -6.19 17.72 -2.79
N VAL A 82 -7.04 18.30 -3.62
CA VAL A 82 -8.00 19.32 -3.18
C VAL A 82 -9.10 18.69 -2.30
N PRO A 83 -9.84 19.47 -1.48
CA PRO A 83 -11.00 18.95 -0.77
C PRO A 83 -12.01 18.30 -1.74
N TYR A 84 -12.52 17.12 -1.37
CA TYR A 84 -13.36 16.32 -2.28
C TYR A 84 -14.69 16.99 -2.65
N ASP A 85 -15.25 17.80 -1.77
CA ASP A 85 -16.42 18.63 -2.06
C ASP A 85 -16.19 19.70 -3.17
N GLN A 86 -14.93 19.99 -3.48
CA GLN A 86 -14.53 20.90 -4.56
C GLN A 86 -14.24 20.18 -5.89
N MET A 87 -14.16 18.85 -5.89
CA MET A 87 -13.92 18.09 -7.11
C MET A 87 -15.19 18.02 -7.98
N GLN A 88 -15.05 18.25 -9.29
CA GLN A 88 -16.17 18.18 -10.21
C GLN A 88 -16.85 16.80 -10.19
N LEU A 89 -16.10 15.73 -10.12
CA LEU A 89 -16.61 14.37 -10.16
C LEU A 89 -17.50 14.04 -8.96
N THR A 90 -17.10 14.43 -7.75
CA THR A 90 -17.90 14.19 -6.53
C THR A 90 -19.18 15.02 -6.50
N GLN A 91 -19.15 16.25 -7.04
CA GLN A 91 -20.34 17.10 -7.22
C GLN A 91 -21.31 16.50 -8.24
N GLN A 92 -20.78 15.92 -9.34
CA GLN A 92 -21.58 15.20 -10.32
C GLN A 92 -22.23 13.96 -9.70
N TRP A 93 -21.48 13.17 -8.91
CA TRP A 93 -22.06 12.01 -8.21
C TRP A 93 -23.24 12.42 -7.33
N ALA A 94 -23.08 13.48 -6.54
CA ALA A 94 -24.16 13.97 -5.67
C ALA A 94 -25.40 14.40 -6.46
N THR A 95 -25.21 15.04 -7.62
CA THR A 95 -26.30 15.48 -8.50
C THR A 95 -27.02 14.30 -9.14
N ASP A 96 -26.27 13.36 -9.72
CA ASP A 96 -26.83 12.25 -10.50
C ASP A 96 -27.53 11.22 -9.60
N THR A 97 -27.00 10.99 -8.41
CA THR A 97 -27.45 9.92 -7.52
C THR A 97 -28.46 10.37 -6.47
N GLN A 98 -28.51 11.66 -6.15
CA GLN A 98 -29.21 12.22 -4.98
C GLN A 98 -28.67 11.70 -3.63
N VAL A 99 -27.47 11.11 -3.61
CA VAL A 99 -26.72 10.76 -2.41
C VAL A 99 -25.66 11.85 -2.18
N GLN A 100 -25.91 12.69 -1.19
CA GLN A 100 -25.03 13.80 -0.81
C GLN A 100 -24.01 13.29 0.19
N VAL A 101 -22.71 13.45 -0.09
CA VAL A 101 -21.65 13.03 0.82
C VAL A 101 -21.02 14.25 1.51
N THR A 102 -21.06 14.27 2.82
CA THR A 102 -20.28 15.20 3.64
C THR A 102 -18.88 14.61 3.84
N TRP A 103 -17.89 15.20 3.18
CA TRP A 103 -16.53 14.71 3.13
C TRP A 103 -15.66 15.24 4.29
N ASN A 104 -15.41 14.42 5.30
CA ASN A 104 -14.46 14.69 6.39
C ASN A 104 -13.12 13.98 6.10
N ILE A 105 -12.48 14.35 4.99
CA ILE A 105 -11.28 13.68 4.50
C ILE A 105 -10.04 14.43 4.98
N LEU A 106 -9.15 13.72 5.67
CA LEU A 106 -7.92 14.23 6.25
C LEU A 106 -6.72 13.87 5.36
N THR A 107 -5.60 14.55 5.52
CA THR A 107 -4.34 14.09 4.94
C THR A 107 -3.94 12.76 5.59
N GLU A 108 -3.21 11.92 4.87
CA GLU A 108 -2.93 10.54 5.27
C GLU A 108 -2.23 10.45 6.64
N ASP A 109 -1.24 11.31 6.89
CA ASP A 109 -0.55 11.42 8.18
C ASP A 109 -1.51 11.72 9.34
N VAL A 110 -2.36 12.74 9.18
CA VAL A 110 -3.35 13.14 10.20
C VAL A 110 -4.43 12.06 10.38
N TYR A 111 -4.85 11.41 9.29
CA TYR A 111 -5.84 10.35 9.36
C TYR A 111 -5.31 9.13 10.12
N ASN A 112 -4.09 8.70 9.85
CA ASN A 112 -3.47 7.54 10.51
C ASN A 112 -3.33 7.75 12.02
N GLU A 113 -3.02 8.97 12.48
CA GLU A 113 -3.00 9.31 13.90
C GLU A 113 -4.39 9.26 14.57
N LYS A 114 -5.45 9.62 13.84
CA LYS A 114 -6.81 9.79 14.38
C LYS A 114 -7.72 8.58 14.16
N LYS A 115 -7.42 7.72 13.20
CA LYS A 115 -8.27 6.60 12.77
C LYS A 115 -8.70 5.72 13.94
N ASN A 116 -7.74 5.27 14.75
CA ASN A 116 -8.02 4.37 15.86
C ASN A 116 -8.87 5.03 16.95
N LEU A 117 -8.65 6.32 17.20
CA LEU A 117 -9.46 7.09 18.15
C LEU A 117 -10.91 7.24 17.63
N LEU A 118 -11.08 7.55 16.35
CA LEU A 118 -12.39 7.65 15.71
C LEU A 118 -13.17 6.34 15.83
N LEU A 119 -12.55 5.22 15.45
CA LEU A 119 -13.20 3.91 15.48
C LEU A 119 -13.51 3.42 16.90
N ALA A 120 -12.69 3.77 17.88
CA ALA A 120 -12.89 3.42 19.28
C ALA A 120 -13.90 4.34 19.99
N SER A 121 -14.14 5.56 19.50
CA SER A 121 -14.99 6.55 20.18
C SER A 121 -16.49 6.20 20.16
N GLY A 122 -16.93 5.41 19.18
CA GLY A 122 -18.33 5.13 18.91
C GLY A 122 -19.08 6.25 18.16
N ASP A 123 -18.45 7.42 17.95
CA ASP A 123 -18.95 8.49 17.08
C ASP A 123 -18.48 8.24 15.65
N LEU A 124 -19.10 7.25 15.02
CA LEU A 124 -18.69 6.71 13.72
C LEU A 124 -19.33 7.50 12.57
N PRO A 125 -18.58 7.73 11.46
CA PRO A 125 -19.18 8.17 10.20
C PRO A 125 -20.05 7.07 9.60
N ASP A 126 -20.83 7.37 8.57
CA ASP A 126 -21.59 6.37 7.82
C ASP A 126 -20.65 5.45 7.01
N ILE A 127 -19.64 6.04 6.37
CA ILE A 127 -18.68 5.35 5.51
C ILE A 127 -17.24 5.77 5.79
N LEU A 128 -16.32 4.86 5.54
CA LEU A 128 -14.89 5.09 5.51
C LEU A 128 -14.41 5.03 4.06
N TRP A 129 -13.58 6.00 3.66
CA TRP A 129 -13.04 6.16 2.31
C TRP A 129 -11.52 6.19 2.33
N ASN A 130 -10.85 5.36 1.50
CA ASN A 130 -9.42 5.12 1.62
C ASN A 130 -9.05 4.83 3.07
N THR A 131 -9.61 3.74 3.56
CA THR A 131 -9.74 3.49 5.01
C THR A 131 -8.42 3.34 5.75
N GLY A 132 -7.36 2.93 5.06
CA GLY A 132 -6.07 2.58 5.68
C GLY A 132 -6.20 1.52 6.80
N LEU A 133 -7.27 0.70 6.77
CA LEU A 133 -7.44 -0.38 7.73
C LEU A 133 -6.51 -1.54 7.37
N SER A 134 -5.73 -1.99 8.35
CA SER A 134 -5.00 -3.25 8.28
C SER A 134 -5.95 -4.44 8.43
N ASP A 135 -5.50 -5.63 8.04
CA ASP A 135 -6.28 -6.86 8.20
C ASP A 135 -6.65 -7.11 9.66
N ALA A 136 -5.74 -6.83 10.59
CA ALA A 136 -6.00 -6.93 12.03
C ALA A 136 -7.08 -5.93 12.52
N GLU A 137 -7.08 -4.71 11.97
CA GLU A 137 -8.13 -3.73 12.26
C GLU A 137 -9.47 -4.14 11.66
N VAL A 138 -9.51 -4.66 10.44
CA VAL A 138 -10.73 -5.21 9.84
C VAL A 138 -11.27 -6.35 10.71
N ALA A 139 -10.43 -7.31 11.10
CA ALA A 139 -10.81 -8.40 11.99
C ALA A 139 -11.36 -7.90 13.34
N THR A 140 -10.71 -6.90 13.95
CA THR A 140 -11.14 -6.32 15.23
C THR A 140 -12.47 -5.60 15.11
N TYR A 141 -12.63 -4.77 14.07
CA TYR A 141 -13.82 -3.93 13.91
C TYR A 141 -15.01 -4.68 13.31
N SER A 142 -14.79 -5.80 12.62
CA SER A 142 -15.85 -6.74 12.24
C SER A 142 -16.34 -7.52 13.45
N ALA A 143 -15.44 -8.10 14.25
CA ALA A 143 -15.79 -8.89 15.43
C ALA A 143 -16.58 -8.09 16.49
N ASN A 144 -16.38 -6.78 16.59
CA ASN A 144 -17.13 -5.90 17.48
C ASN A 144 -18.34 -5.21 16.82
N HIS A 145 -18.69 -5.64 15.60
CA HIS A 145 -19.80 -5.10 14.80
C HIS A 145 -19.72 -3.60 14.50
N THR A 146 -18.53 -3.03 14.44
CA THR A 146 -18.32 -1.63 14.01
C THR A 146 -18.46 -1.52 12.50
N LEU A 147 -17.93 -2.48 11.75
CA LEU A 147 -18.06 -2.58 10.30
C LEU A 147 -19.27 -3.46 9.93
N VAL A 148 -19.88 -3.16 8.79
CA VAL A 148 -21.02 -3.90 8.24
C VAL A 148 -20.51 -4.91 7.20
N PRO A 149 -20.97 -6.19 7.22
CA PRO A 149 -20.72 -7.12 6.13
C PRO A 149 -21.38 -6.63 4.85
N LEU A 150 -20.57 -6.26 3.86
CA LEU A 150 -21.02 -5.62 2.62
C LEU A 150 -21.61 -6.63 1.64
N ASP A 151 -21.15 -7.88 1.69
CA ASP A 151 -21.60 -8.97 0.84
C ASP A 151 -23.10 -9.29 1.02
N GLU A 152 -23.69 -8.94 2.16
CA GLU A 152 -25.14 -9.06 2.37
C GLU A 152 -25.99 -8.19 1.40
N PHE A 153 -25.36 -7.18 0.79
CA PHE A 153 -26.04 -6.27 -0.15
C PHE A 153 -25.78 -6.58 -1.62
N PHE A 154 -24.84 -7.48 -1.94
CA PHE A 154 -24.33 -7.62 -3.32
C PHE A 154 -25.40 -8.11 -4.28
N GLU A 155 -26.17 -9.14 -3.93
CA GLU A 155 -27.18 -9.74 -4.81
C GLU A 155 -28.24 -8.73 -5.24
N ASP A 156 -28.76 -7.94 -4.29
CA ASP A 156 -29.90 -7.05 -4.52
C ASP A 156 -29.49 -5.62 -4.94
N ASN A 157 -28.21 -5.21 -4.72
CA ASN A 157 -27.85 -3.80 -4.85
C ASN A 157 -26.59 -3.52 -5.68
N CYS A 158 -25.72 -4.52 -5.94
CA CYS A 158 -24.37 -4.26 -6.44
C CYS A 158 -24.03 -5.10 -7.70
N PRO A 159 -24.67 -4.84 -8.85
CA PRO A 159 -24.42 -5.62 -10.07
C PRO A 159 -22.99 -5.51 -10.60
N ASN A 160 -22.32 -4.35 -10.48
CA ASN A 160 -20.95 -4.16 -10.95
C ASN A 160 -19.94 -4.89 -10.06
N ILE A 161 -20.08 -4.78 -8.73
CA ILE A 161 -19.25 -5.49 -7.76
C ILE A 161 -19.43 -6.99 -7.93
N THR A 162 -20.66 -7.47 -8.04
CA THR A 162 -20.98 -8.90 -8.25
C THR A 162 -20.31 -9.41 -9.53
N ARG A 163 -20.45 -8.70 -10.64
CA ARG A 163 -19.81 -9.04 -11.92
C ARG A 163 -18.28 -9.11 -11.79
N LEU A 164 -17.66 -8.13 -11.13
CA LEU A 164 -16.21 -8.12 -10.90
C LEU A 164 -15.78 -9.34 -10.09
N LEU A 165 -16.42 -9.58 -8.94
CA LEU A 165 -16.02 -10.65 -8.03
C LEU A 165 -16.32 -12.05 -8.57
N ASP A 166 -17.28 -12.20 -9.48
CA ASP A 166 -17.56 -13.46 -10.18
C ASP A 166 -16.52 -13.71 -11.29
N ALA A 167 -16.10 -12.67 -12.02
CA ALA A 167 -15.06 -12.76 -13.02
C ALA A 167 -13.65 -12.92 -12.39
N ARG A 168 -13.45 -12.41 -11.15
CA ARG A 168 -12.16 -12.34 -10.45
C ARG A 168 -12.25 -12.96 -9.05
N PRO A 169 -12.27 -14.31 -8.99
CA PRO A 169 -12.27 -15.03 -7.71
C PRO A 169 -11.07 -14.75 -6.81
N ASP A 170 -9.93 -14.38 -7.39
CA ASP A 170 -8.73 -13.95 -6.67
C ASP A 170 -8.96 -12.64 -5.89
N ILE A 171 -9.64 -11.65 -6.50
CA ILE A 171 -10.02 -10.41 -5.81
C ILE A 171 -11.02 -10.73 -4.68
N ARG A 172 -12.03 -11.57 -4.95
CA ARG A 172 -12.99 -12.00 -3.93
C ARG A 172 -12.27 -12.65 -2.74
N SER A 173 -11.36 -13.58 -3.00
CA SER A 173 -10.57 -14.26 -1.95
C SER A 173 -9.73 -13.26 -1.15
N ALA A 174 -9.10 -12.30 -1.83
CA ALA A 174 -8.23 -11.30 -1.20
C ALA A 174 -8.97 -10.38 -0.21
N ILE A 175 -10.29 -10.16 -0.37
CA ILE A 175 -11.09 -9.25 0.48
C ILE A 175 -12.06 -9.98 1.42
N THR A 176 -12.12 -11.32 1.36
CA THR A 176 -12.99 -12.12 2.24
C THR A 176 -12.28 -12.40 3.56
N SER A 177 -12.90 -12.03 4.67
CA SER A 177 -12.41 -12.27 6.02
C SER A 177 -12.58 -13.75 6.45
N GLU A 178 -11.94 -14.14 7.58
CA GLU A 178 -11.98 -15.52 8.10
C GLU A 178 -13.41 -16.04 8.35
N ASP A 179 -14.34 -15.17 8.73
CA ASP A 179 -15.76 -15.49 8.97
C ASP A 179 -16.58 -15.68 7.68
N GLY A 180 -15.97 -15.49 6.51
CA GLY A 180 -16.57 -15.63 5.20
C GLY A 180 -17.25 -14.37 4.66
N HIS A 181 -17.24 -13.27 5.41
CA HIS A 181 -17.83 -12.00 5.02
C HIS A 181 -16.81 -11.03 4.40
N ILE A 182 -17.31 -10.05 3.66
CA ILE A 182 -16.55 -8.96 3.05
C ILE A 182 -16.91 -7.65 3.77
N TYR A 183 -15.94 -7.03 4.45
CA TYR A 183 -16.13 -5.78 5.21
C TYR A 183 -15.55 -4.55 4.53
N THR A 184 -14.67 -4.75 3.54
CA THR A 184 -14.05 -3.66 2.78
C THR A 184 -14.13 -3.95 1.29
N LEU A 185 -14.22 -2.89 0.47
CA LEU A 185 -14.12 -3.00 -0.98
C LEU A 185 -12.73 -2.55 -1.44
N PRO A 186 -12.19 -3.15 -2.52
CA PRO A 186 -10.85 -2.88 -2.99
C PRO A 186 -10.76 -1.65 -3.90
N SER A 187 -9.54 -1.16 -4.07
CA SER A 187 -9.12 -0.42 -5.26
C SER A 187 -8.23 -1.33 -6.09
N VAL A 188 -8.57 -1.51 -7.35
CA VAL A 188 -7.83 -2.36 -8.30
C VAL A 188 -7.35 -1.50 -9.45
N GLU A 189 -6.04 -1.61 -9.79
CA GLU A 189 -5.43 -0.91 -10.93
C GLU A 189 -4.32 -1.79 -11.50
N GLU A 190 -4.65 -2.62 -12.51
CA GLU A 190 -3.77 -3.69 -13.01
C GLU A 190 -2.94 -3.24 -14.21
N LEU A 191 -1.93 -2.41 -13.95
CA LEU A 191 -0.95 -1.98 -14.95
C LEU A 191 0.22 -2.95 -15.13
N GLY A 192 0.43 -3.91 -14.22
CA GLY A 192 1.55 -4.84 -14.25
C GLY A 192 2.90 -4.21 -13.85
N LEU A 193 2.87 -3.03 -13.21
CA LEU A 193 4.08 -2.25 -12.94
C LEU A 193 4.59 -2.36 -11.50
N VAL A 194 3.71 -2.59 -10.54
CA VAL A 194 4.06 -2.53 -9.11
C VAL A 194 4.97 -3.67 -8.66
N GLN A 195 5.07 -4.74 -9.47
CA GLN A 195 5.95 -5.87 -9.20
C GLN A 195 7.41 -5.56 -9.53
N PHE A 196 7.70 -4.57 -10.40
CA PHE A 196 9.05 -4.12 -10.73
C PHE A 196 9.18 -2.62 -10.50
N PRO A 197 9.14 -2.13 -9.25
CA PRO A 197 9.11 -0.70 -8.97
C PRO A 197 10.50 -0.05 -8.98
N ASN A 198 11.59 -0.83 -8.91
CA ASN A 198 12.95 -0.34 -8.69
C ASN A 198 13.75 -0.32 -10.01
N PHE A 199 13.51 0.67 -10.87
CA PHE A 199 14.31 0.83 -12.08
C PHE A 199 15.61 1.54 -11.76
N LEU A 200 16.73 0.97 -12.20
CA LEU A 200 18.05 1.60 -12.15
C LEU A 200 18.24 2.47 -13.38
N TYR A 201 18.46 3.75 -13.19
CA TYR A 201 18.80 4.69 -14.24
C TYR A 201 20.26 5.14 -14.13
N LEU A 202 20.96 5.23 -15.26
CA LEU A 202 22.33 5.73 -15.36
C LEU A 202 22.39 6.98 -16.23
N ASN A 203 23.22 7.92 -15.84
CA ASN A 203 23.51 9.12 -16.61
C ASN A 203 24.35 8.77 -17.86
N THR A 204 23.76 8.88 -19.03
CA THR A 204 24.37 8.52 -20.32
C THR A 204 25.44 9.53 -20.76
N ASP A 205 25.29 10.80 -20.40
CA ASP A 205 26.30 11.82 -20.67
C ASP A 205 27.57 11.55 -19.84
N TRP A 206 27.40 11.08 -18.62
CA TRP A 206 28.54 10.67 -17.79
C TRP A 206 29.22 9.40 -18.34
N LEU A 207 28.44 8.42 -18.81
CA LEU A 207 28.99 7.23 -19.50
C LEU A 207 29.87 7.66 -20.70
N ALA A 208 29.32 8.53 -21.55
CA ALA A 208 30.08 9.06 -22.69
C ALA A 208 31.33 9.84 -22.26
N ALA A 209 31.23 10.68 -21.22
CA ALA A 209 32.37 11.46 -20.70
C ALA A 209 33.49 10.59 -20.12
N VAL A 210 33.15 9.46 -19.50
CA VAL A 210 34.14 8.49 -18.99
C VAL A 210 34.59 7.48 -20.03
N GLY A 211 33.94 7.42 -21.22
CA GLY A 211 34.26 6.52 -22.31
C GLY A 211 33.86 5.08 -22.05
N MET A 212 32.72 4.87 -21.39
CA MET A 212 32.16 3.54 -21.05
C MET A 212 30.76 3.39 -21.64
N ASP A 213 30.38 2.16 -21.93
CA ASP A 213 29.04 1.78 -22.40
C ASP A 213 28.10 1.50 -21.19
N MET A 214 26.80 1.37 -21.48
CA MET A 214 25.81 0.93 -20.49
C MET A 214 26.20 -0.47 -19.97
N PRO A 215 26.30 -0.66 -18.62
CA PRO A 215 26.74 -1.93 -18.06
C PRO A 215 25.71 -3.04 -18.29
N SER A 216 26.19 -4.26 -18.47
CA SER A 216 25.39 -5.48 -18.63
C SER A 216 25.64 -6.52 -17.53
N THR A 217 26.67 -6.31 -16.72
CA THR A 217 27.05 -7.12 -15.57
C THR A 217 27.23 -6.26 -14.33
N ILE A 218 27.17 -6.88 -13.15
CA ILE A 218 27.33 -6.17 -11.89
C ILE A 218 28.78 -5.63 -11.72
N GLU A 219 29.77 -6.33 -12.28
CA GLU A 219 31.16 -5.90 -12.29
C GLU A 219 31.36 -4.68 -13.19
N GLU A 220 30.74 -4.67 -14.39
CA GLU A 220 30.76 -3.49 -15.27
C GLU A 220 30.10 -2.27 -14.62
N LEU A 221 28.98 -2.47 -13.87
CA LEU A 221 28.38 -1.37 -13.12
C LEU A 221 29.33 -0.83 -12.04
N HIS A 222 30.03 -1.72 -11.30
CA HIS A 222 31.03 -1.29 -10.34
C HIS A 222 32.11 -0.40 -10.99
N ASP A 223 32.65 -0.84 -12.13
CA ASP A 223 33.70 -0.10 -12.85
C ASP A 223 33.18 1.26 -13.36
N VAL A 224 31.93 1.33 -13.83
CA VAL A 224 31.26 2.57 -14.22
C VAL A 224 31.15 3.54 -13.04
N LEU A 225 30.63 3.07 -11.90
CA LEU A 225 30.48 3.91 -10.71
C LEU A 225 31.84 4.40 -10.18
N LEU A 226 32.86 3.55 -10.24
CA LEU A 226 34.22 3.93 -9.89
C LEU A 226 34.76 5.04 -10.83
N ALA A 227 34.53 4.89 -12.15
CA ALA A 227 34.90 5.91 -13.13
C ALA A 227 34.13 7.22 -12.92
N PHE A 228 32.84 7.18 -12.56
CA PHE A 228 32.07 8.37 -12.20
C PHE A 228 32.65 9.10 -11.00
N LYS A 229 33.05 8.37 -9.97
CA LYS A 229 33.70 8.91 -8.79
C LYS A 229 35.07 9.57 -9.12
N GLU A 230 35.93 8.83 -9.84
CA GLU A 230 37.32 9.22 -10.06
C GLU A 230 37.48 10.35 -11.08
N LYS A 231 36.66 10.36 -12.15
CA LYS A 231 36.75 11.34 -13.24
C LYS A 231 35.83 12.54 -13.05
N ASP A 232 34.88 12.47 -12.11
CA ASP A 232 33.91 13.53 -11.79
C ASP A 232 33.30 14.21 -13.03
N PRO A 233 32.48 13.47 -13.83
CA PRO A 233 31.84 14.07 -15.00
C PRO A 233 30.89 15.22 -14.65
N SER A 234 30.43 15.29 -13.39
CA SER A 234 29.62 16.41 -12.90
C SER A 234 30.36 17.74 -12.86
N GLY A 235 31.70 17.71 -12.71
CA GLY A 235 32.52 18.89 -12.48
C GLY A 235 32.24 19.59 -11.15
N THR A 236 31.48 18.96 -10.24
CA THR A 236 31.12 19.55 -8.94
C THR A 236 32.19 19.35 -7.87
N GLY A 237 33.15 18.46 -8.10
CA GLY A 237 34.15 18.01 -7.11
C GLY A 237 33.54 17.05 -6.06
N ARG A 238 32.26 16.71 -6.20
CA ARG A 238 31.53 15.80 -5.30
C ARG A 238 30.45 15.00 -6.07
N PRO A 239 30.86 14.20 -7.05
CA PRO A 239 29.89 13.35 -7.74
C PRO A 239 29.25 12.33 -6.78
N ILE A 240 27.99 12.02 -6.97
CA ILE A 240 27.29 10.94 -6.30
C ILE A 240 27.17 9.81 -7.33
N PRO A 241 28.03 8.77 -7.29
CA PRO A 241 27.98 7.73 -8.32
C PRO A 241 26.66 6.97 -8.33
N LEU A 242 26.15 6.60 -7.14
CA LEU A 242 24.87 5.88 -6.97
C LEU A 242 24.15 6.36 -5.71
N SER A 243 22.85 6.60 -5.79
CA SER A 243 21.98 6.86 -4.63
C SER A 243 20.73 6.00 -4.65
N PHE A 244 20.20 5.65 -3.45
CA PHE A 244 19.00 4.87 -3.23
C PHE A 244 18.45 5.08 -1.80
N ILE A 245 17.25 4.56 -1.53
CA ILE A 245 16.63 4.55 -0.18
C ILE A 245 16.11 3.14 0.11
N PRO A 246 16.74 2.36 1.01
CA PRO A 246 16.23 1.06 1.40
C PRO A 246 14.89 1.17 2.15
N GLY A 247 13.92 0.38 1.72
CA GLY A 247 12.57 0.36 2.29
C GLY A 247 11.62 1.41 1.70
N SER A 248 12.03 2.21 0.70
CA SER A 248 11.15 3.03 -0.12
C SER A 248 10.27 2.15 -1.03
N PHE A 249 9.20 2.73 -1.59
CA PHE A 249 8.38 2.03 -2.57
C PHE A 249 9.17 1.60 -3.82
N CYS A 250 10.06 2.44 -4.33
CA CYS A 250 10.69 2.25 -5.64
C CYS A 250 12.16 2.69 -5.73
N ALA A 251 12.85 2.88 -4.61
CA ALA A 251 14.23 3.36 -4.60
C ALA A 251 15.21 2.37 -3.95
N ASN A 252 14.94 1.07 -4.05
CA ASN A 252 15.66 0.04 -3.33
C ASN A 252 16.81 -0.58 -4.12
N PRO A 253 17.91 -1.00 -3.45
CA PRO A 253 19.06 -1.63 -4.09
C PRO A 253 18.95 -3.16 -4.18
N TRP A 254 17.75 -3.76 -4.11
CA TRP A 254 17.61 -5.22 -3.98
C TRP A 254 18.17 -5.98 -5.18
N ASP A 255 18.10 -5.42 -6.39
CA ASP A 255 18.70 -6.05 -7.57
C ASP A 255 20.23 -6.11 -7.51
N LEU A 256 20.89 -5.17 -6.81
CA LEU A 256 22.35 -5.24 -6.55
C LEU A 256 22.66 -6.38 -5.56
N ILE A 257 21.87 -6.49 -4.49
CA ILE A 257 21.99 -7.60 -3.53
C ILE A 257 21.78 -8.93 -4.25
N THR A 258 20.75 -9.00 -5.12
CA THR A 258 20.43 -10.17 -5.94
C THR A 258 21.56 -10.54 -6.88
N ALA A 259 22.15 -9.57 -7.57
CA ALA A 259 23.23 -9.82 -8.53
C ALA A 259 24.49 -10.40 -7.88
N TYR A 260 24.88 -9.91 -6.70
CA TYR A 260 26.02 -10.48 -5.96
C TYR A 260 25.68 -11.78 -5.22
N GLY A 261 24.49 -11.87 -4.64
CA GLY A 261 24.08 -13.02 -3.82
C GLY A 261 23.57 -14.21 -4.60
N GLY A 262 23.09 -13.98 -5.83
CA GLY A 262 22.49 -15.03 -6.64
C GLY A 262 21.11 -15.51 -6.13
N GLN A 263 20.39 -14.66 -5.40
CA GLN A 263 19.03 -14.88 -4.90
C GLN A 263 18.25 -13.57 -4.91
N ALA A 264 17.04 -13.58 -5.47
CA ALA A 264 16.14 -12.42 -5.42
C ALA A 264 15.86 -11.98 -3.99
N ASP A 265 15.63 -10.66 -3.82
CA ASP A 265 15.23 -10.04 -2.55
C ASP A 265 14.21 -8.94 -2.81
N ASN A 266 13.43 -8.57 -1.81
CA ASN A 266 12.47 -7.46 -1.87
C ASN A 266 12.36 -6.74 -0.52
N ASN A 267 11.49 -5.73 -0.42
CA ASN A 267 11.30 -4.94 0.80
C ASN A 267 10.93 -5.75 2.04
N ASP A 268 10.20 -6.84 1.85
CA ASP A 268 9.74 -7.69 2.95
C ASP A 268 10.77 -8.77 3.32
N HIS A 269 11.86 -8.87 2.56
CA HIS A 269 12.81 -10.00 2.64
C HIS A 269 12.12 -11.37 2.60
N ARG A 270 10.96 -11.42 1.94
CA ARG A 270 10.09 -12.59 1.82
C ARG A 270 9.67 -12.77 0.37
N ILE A 271 10.12 -13.85 -0.24
CA ILE A 271 9.84 -14.18 -1.63
C ILE A 271 9.12 -15.54 -1.72
N VAL A 272 8.48 -15.81 -2.86
CA VAL A 272 7.90 -17.11 -3.16
C VAL A 272 8.71 -17.78 -4.26
N ILE A 273 9.11 -19.02 -4.05
CA ILE A 273 9.77 -19.87 -5.04
C ILE A 273 9.08 -21.24 -4.97
N ASP A 274 8.58 -21.74 -6.10
CA ASP A 274 7.90 -23.04 -6.17
C ASP A 274 6.82 -23.23 -5.09
N ARG A 275 5.97 -22.20 -4.89
CA ARG A 275 4.93 -22.17 -3.85
C ARG A 275 5.46 -22.27 -2.41
N LYS A 276 6.72 -21.92 -2.18
CA LYS A 276 7.32 -21.88 -0.85
C LYS A 276 7.74 -20.48 -0.50
N VAL A 277 7.41 -20.08 0.73
CA VAL A 277 7.86 -18.81 1.30
C VAL A 277 9.29 -18.94 1.75
N VAL A 278 10.16 -18.03 1.30
CA VAL A 278 11.58 -17.99 1.64
C VAL A 278 11.89 -16.64 2.27
N PHE A 279 12.46 -16.64 3.48
CA PHE A 279 12.98 -15.44 4.11
C PHE A 279 14.44 -15.23 3.67
N THR A 280 14.66 -14.23 2.85
CA THR A 280 15.96 -14.01 2.17
C THR A 280 17.02 -13.49 3.10
N ALA A 281 16.68 -12.59 4.03
CA ALA A 281 17.62 -11.90 4.92
C ALA A 281 18.32 -12.82 5.95
N SER A 282 17.96 -14.10 6.03
CA SER A 282 18.68 -15.11 6.83
C SER A 282 19.60 -16.01 6.00
N SER A 283 19.74 -15.77 4.69
CA SER A 283 20.49 -16.62 3.79
C SER A 283 21.95 -16.15 3.60
N GLU A 284 22.89 -17.12 3.40
CA GLU A 284 24.28 -16.79 3.05
C GLU A 284 24.38 -16.03 1.72
N LYS A 285 23.39 -16.19 0.82
CA LYS A 285 23.31 -15.45 -0.44
C LYS A 285 23.03 -13.97 -0.19
N TRP A 286 22.07 -13.65 0.66
CA TRP A 286 21.78 -12.28 1.07
C TRP A 286 22.99 -11.65 1.78
N LYS A 287 23.62 -12.39 2.70
CA LYS A 287 24.85 -11.96 3.37
C LYS A 287 25.94 -11.59 2.38
N ALA A 288 26.14 -12.39 1.32
CA ALA A 288 27.13 -12.11 0.27
C ALA A 288 26.82 -10.80 -0.48
N GLY A 289 25.55 -10.58 -0.84
CA GLY A 289 25.11 -9.35 -1.48
C GLY A 289 25.29 -8.11 -0.61
N VAL A 290 24.91 -8.19 0.68
CA VAL A 290 25.10 -7.09 1.66
C VAL A 290 26.59 -6.79 1.84
N LYS A 291 27.44 -7.82 1.92
CA LYS A 291 28.88 -7.64 2.03
C LYS A 291 29.48 -6.93 0.82
N ALA A 292 29.05 -7.29 -0.39
CA ALA A 292 29.49 -6.63 -1.61
C ALA A 292 29.06 -5.15 -1.65
N LEU A 293 27.79 -4.86 -1.34
CA LEU A 293 27.29 -3.49 -1.31
C LEU A 293 27.96 -2.65 -0.20
N SER A 294 28.31 -3.26 0.93
CA SER A 294 29.14 -2.63 1.97
C SER A 294 30.52 -2.22 1.41
N GLY A 295 31.14 -3.05 0.57
CA GLY A 295 32.37 -2.71 -0.15
C GLY A 295 32.18 -1.43 -0.98
N TRP A 296 31.14 -1.36 -1.78
CA TRP A 296 30.80 -0.18 -2.59
C TRP A 296 30.63 1.09 -1.75
N TYR A 297 29.97 0.97 -0.59
CA TYR A 297 29.82 2.10 0.33
C TYR A 297 31.17 2.56 0.88
N GLN A 298 32.03 1.63 1.30
CA GLN A 298 33.38 1.94 1.79
C GLN A 298 34.28 2.52 0.69
N GLU A 299 34.11 2.10 -0.54
CA GLU A 299 34.76 2.70 -1.72
C GLU A 299 34.17 4.06 -2.09
N GLY A 300 33.10 4.53 -1.43
CA GLY A 300 32.46 5.82 -1.70
C GLY A 300 31.72 5.86 -3.05
N LEU A 301 31.22 4.73 -3.52
CA LEU A 301 30.39 4.61 -4.72
C LEU A 301 28.91 4.83 -4.42
N VAL A 302 28.50 4.65 -3.17
CA VAL A 302 27.14 4.84 -2.68
C VAL A 302 27.05 6.16 -1.92
N ASP A 303 25.97 6.90 -2.15
CA ASP A 303 25.62 8.12 -1.44
C ASP A 303 25.60 7.89 0.09
N ILE A 304 26.35 8.72 0.81
CA ILE A 304 26.45 8.64 2.27
C ILE A 304 25.09 8.88 2.98
N GLU A 305 24.18 9.57 2.33
CA GLU A 305 22.84 9.87 2.86
C GLU A 305 21.80 8.79 2.55
N SER A 306 22.12 7.74 1.77
CA SER A 306 21.18 6.66 1.39
C SER A 306 20.47 6.00 2.57
N PHE A 307 21.03 6.05 3.78
CA PHE A 307 20.45 5.46 5.00
C PHE A 307 19.86 6.48 5.98
N SER A 308 19.83 7.77 5.61
CA SER A 308 19.34 8.85 6.48
C SER A 308 18.40 9.84 5.78
N GLN A 309 18.33 9.81 4.46
CA GLN A 309 17.45 10.67 3.66
C GLN A 309 16.03 10.08 3.58
N ASP A 310 15.04 10.94 3.41
CA ASP A 310 13.68 10.61 3.04
C ASP A 310 13.44 10.80 1.53
N ASP A 311 12.27 10.42 1.03
CA ASP A 311 11.92 10.54 -0.38
C ASP A 311 11.97 12.00 -0.87
N THR A 312 11.64 12.98 -0.02
CA THR A 312 11.70 14.40 -0.36
C THR A 312 13.14 14.88 -0.60
N ALA A 313 14.04 14.53 0.33
CA ALA A 313 15.46 14.86 0.21
C ALA A 313 16.11 14.13 -0.97
N TYR A 314 15.70 12.90 -1.22
CA TYR A 314 16.17 12.09 -2.34
C TYR A 314 15.75 12.68 -3.70
N LEU A 315 14.47 12.98 -3.89
CA LEU A 315 13.96 13.62 -5.11
C LEU A 315 14.58 15.00 -5.36
N ALA A 316 14.88 15.74 -4.30
CA ALA A 316 15.54 17.04 -4.42
C ALA A 316 16.95 16.93 -5.05
N LYS A 317 17.65 15.80 -4.88
CA LYS A 317 18.98 15.56 -5.49
C LYS A 317 18.93 15.49 -7.01
N GLY A 318 17.87 14.87 -7.56
CA GLY A 318 17.65 14.81 -9.02
C GLY A 318 17.36 16.19 -9.64
N LYS A 319 16.86 17.15 -8.84
CA LYS A 319 16.40 18.48 -9.29
C LYS A 319 17.38 19.61 -8.92
N THR A 320 18.60 19.31 -8.47
CA THR A 320 19.64 20.33 -8.19
C THR A 320 20.06 21.03 -9.46
N GLU A 321 20.51 22.30 -9.36
CA GLU A 321 20.95 23.10 -10.51
C GLU A 321 22.07 22.41 -11.30
N GLN A 322 23.01 21.77 -10.61
CA GLN A 322 24.07 20.95 -11.21
C GLN A 322 23.73 19.48 -11.06
N GLU A 323 23.83 18.73 -12.15
CA GLU A 323 23.66 17.28 -12.13
C GLU A 323 24.83 16.61 -11.39
N SER A 324 24.58 16.22 -10.15
CA SER A 324 25.58 15.58 -9.30
C SER A 324 25.43 14.06 -9.19
N LEU A 325 24.42 13.48 -9.85
CA LEU A 325 24.00 12.09 -9.68
C LEU A 325 24.31 11.26 -10.92
N GLY A 326 25.12 10.19 -10.76
CA GLY A 326 25.49 9.27 -11.84
C GLY A 326 24.47 8.16 -12.08
N ALA A 327 23.90 7.61 -10.99
CA ALA A 327 22.90 6.55 -11.05
C ALA A 327 21.94 6.65 -9.86
N PHE A 328 20.69 6.24 -10.07
CA PHE A 328 19.67 6.22 -9.04
C PHE A 328 18.62 5.13 -9.31
N PHE A 329 17.93 4.71 -8.27
CA PHE A 329 16.73 3.87 -8.38
C PHE A 329 15.49 4.74 -8.24
N TRP A 330 14.56 4.61 -9.18
CA TRP A 330 13.22 5.20 -9.11
C TRP A 330 12.30 4.49 -10.10
N TRP A 331 10.99 4.66 -9.95
CA TRP A 331 10.04 4.03 -10.84
C TRP A 331 9.93 4.73 -12.21
N GLU A 332 10.35 6.00 -12.32
CA GLU A 332 10.35 6.78 -13.54
C GLU A 332 11.38 7.92 -13.49
N ALA A 333 12.25 8.02 -14.50
CA ALA A 333 13.31 9.03 -14.51
C ALA A 333 12.78 10.46 -14.48
N THR A 334 11.72 10.76 -15.24
CA THR A 334 11.15 12.10 -15.33
C THR A 334 10.70 12.66 -14.00
N GLU A 335 10.06 11.84 -13.14
CA GLU A 335 9.68 12.31 -11.80
C GLU A 335 10.88 12.66 -10.93
N PHE A 336 11.96 11.92 -11.11
CA PHE A 336 13.17 12.11 -10.33
C PHE A 336 13.99 13.32 -10.78
N VAL A 337 14.27 13.43 -12.10
CA VAL A 337 15.17 14.47 -12.65
C VAL A 337 14.46 15.61 -13.38
N GLY A 338 13.16 15.47 -13.66
CA GLY A 338 12.36 16.41 -14.45
C GLY A 338 12.48 16.17 -15.96
N GLU A 339 11.51 16.71 -16.73
CA GLU A 339 11.42 16.54 -18.20
C GLU A 339 12.67 17.06 -18.95
N GLU A 340 13.27 18.14 -18.48
CA GLU A 340 14.45 18.74 -19.13
C GLU A 340 15.68 17.82 -19.12
N ARG A 341 15.78 16.92 -18.12
CA ARG A 341 16.94 16.05 -17.88
C ARG A 341 16.67 14.58 -18.11
N GLU A 342 15.41 14.21 -18.36
CA GLU A 342 15.05 12.81 -18.59
C GLU A 342 15.94 12.16 -19.66
N GLY A 343 16.22 12.89 -20.78
CA GLY A 343 17.05 12.41 -21.87
C GLY A 343 18.52 12.17 -21.52
N HIS A 344 19.02 12.66 -20.37
CA HIS A 344 20.38 12.40 -19.90
C HIS A 344 20.49 11.05 -19.19
N TYR A 345 19.37 10.37 -18.88
CA TYR A 345 19.36 9.10 -18.15
C TYR A 345 18.70 8.01 -18.98
N ALA A 346 19.28 6.83 -18.93
CA ALA A 346 18.68 5.65 -19.55
C ALA A 346 18.49 4.53 -18.52
N LEU A 347 17.47 3.71 -18.76
CA LEU A 347 17.21 2.51 -17.98
C LEU A 347 18.37 1.53 -18.14
N CYS A 348 18.92 1.07 -17.02
CA CYS A 348 19.89 -0.01 -16.98
C CYS A 348 19.16 -1.35 -17.18
N PRO A 349 19.60 -2.22 -18.09
CA PRO A 349 19.04 -3.56 -18.21
C PRO A 349 19.30 -4.36 -16.94
N VAL A 350 18.53 -5.42 -16.70
CA VAL A 350 18.82 -6.33 -15.60
C VAL A 350 20.24 -6.89 -15.76
N LEU A 351 21.08 -6.67 -14.77
CA LEU A 351 22.49 -7.03 -14.80
C LEU A 351 22.70 -8.54 -14.61
N ALA A 352 23.64 -9.11 -15.33
CA ALA A 352 24.13 -10.44 -14.99
C ALA A 352 24.92 -10.35 -13.66
N GLY A 353 24.60 -11.25 -12.75
CA GLY A 353 25.29 -11.36 -11.46
C GLY A 353 26.69 -11.94 -11.58
N ALA A 354 27.40 -12.01 -10.46
CA ALA A 354 28.76 -12.60 -10.36
C ALA A 354 28.82 -14.09 -10.86
N ASP A 355 27.69 -14.77 -10.89
CA ASP A 355 27.54 -16.11 -11.45
C ASP A 355 27.16 -16.14 -12.95
N GLY A 356 27.10 -14.97 -13.60
CA GLY A 356 26.75 -14.82 -15.00
C GLY A 356 25.24 -14.91 -15.30
N VAL A 357 24.38 -15.02 -14.27
CA VAL A 357 22.93 -15.19 -14.44
C VAL A 357 22.21 -13.86 -14.14
N ARG A 358 21.31 -13.47 -15.04
CA ARG A 358 20.42 -12.31 -14.83
C ARG A 358 19.24 -12.71 -13.93
N ARG A 359 18.92 -11.86 -12.97
CA ARG A 359 17.78 -12.01 -12.06
C ARG A 359 17.21 -10.66 -11.73
N ALA A 360 15.92 -10.47 -11.98
CA ALA A 360 15.14 -9.33 -11.51
C ALA A 360 14.36 -9.74 -10.26
N SER A 361 14.39 -8.90 -9.26
CA SER A 361 13.64 -9.07 -8.03
C SER A 361 12.19 -8.66 -8.23
N VAL A 362 11.24 -9.54 -7.91
CA VAL A 362 9.81 -9.24 -7.94
C VAL A 362 9.37 -8.77 -6.56
N SER A 363 8.75 -7.61 -6.52
CA SER A 363 8.16 -7.03 -5.30
C SER A 363 6.89 -7.76 -4.89
N ASN A 364 6.54 -7.72 -3.61
CA ASN A 364 5.23 -8.16 -3.10
C ASN A 364 4.16 -7.07 -3.17
N ASN A 365 4.45 -5.94 -3.81
CA ASN A 365 3.46 -4.90 -4.02
C ASN A 365 2.28 -5.43 -4.83
N GLN A 366 1.08 -5.07 -4.40
CA GLN A 366 -0.15 -5.56 -4.99
C GLN A 366 -0.85 -4.45 -5.77
N GLU A 367 -1.48 -4.82 -6.88
CA GLU A 367 -2.38 -3.96 -7.66
C GLU A 367 -3.81 -3.95 -7.10
N ILE A 368 -4.04 -4.73 -6.03
CA ILE A 368 -5.28 -4.81 -5.26
C ILE A 368 -5.04 -4.23 -3.88
N SER A 369 -5.56 -3.04 -3.63
CA SER A 369 -5.59 -2.41 -2.30
C SER A 369 -6.93 -2.72 -1.63
N ARG A 370 -6.93 -3.45 -0.51
CA ARG A 370 -8.16 -4.02 0.10
C ARG A 370 -9.05 -3.01 0.82
N GLY A 371 -8.51 -1.93 1.32
CA GLY A 371 -9.21 -1.00 2.22
C GLY A 371 -9.67 0.30 1.55
N ALA A 372 -10.22 0.28 0.32
CA ALA A 372 -10.66 1.51 -0.34
C ALA A 372 -11.98 2.06 0.19
N PHE A 373 -12.87 1.18 0.69
CA PHE A 373 -14.17 1.56 1.23
C PHE A 373 -14.60 0.60 2.35
N ALA A 374 -15.27 1.13 3.38
CA ALA A 374 -16.02 0.35 4.36
C ALA A 374 -17.26 1.11 4.80
N MET A 375 -18.27 0.40 5.28
CA MET A 375 -19.49 0.97 5.85
C MET A 375 -19.56 0.64 7.34
N THR A 376 -19.93 1.65 8.16
CA THR A 376 -20.10 1.43 9.59
C THR A 376 -21.54 1.09 9.95
N ARG A 377 -21.74 0.52 11.13
CA ARG A 377 -23.07 0.23 11.67
C ARG A 377 -23.99 1.45 11.84
N MET A 378 -23.45 2.66 11.75
CA MET A 378 -24.20 3.91 11.93
C MET A 378 -24.82 4.41 10.61
N CYS A 379 -24.51 3.81 9.48
CA CYS A 379 -25.08 4.17 8.18
C CYS A 379 -26.57 3.88 8.13
N ARG A 380 -27.39 4.91 7.98
CA ARG A 380 -28.85 4.82 7.88
C ARG A 380 -29.37 4.49 6.48
N TYR A 381 -28.55 4.68 5.45
CA TYR A 381 -28.92 4.50 4.06
C TYR A 381 -28.09 3.41 3.39
N GLN A 382 -28.07 2.22 4.04
CA GLN A 382 -27.14 1.13 3.70
C GLN A 382 -27.29 0.68 2.25
N ALA A 383 -28.51 0.34 1.82
CA ALA A 383 -28.75 -0.09 0.45
C ALA A 383 -28.47 1.03 -0.59
N ALA A 384 -28.83 2.27 -0.29
CA ALA A 384 -28.54 3.41 -1.16
C ALA A 384 -27.02 3.67 -1.30
N VAL A 385 -26.27 3.58 -0.20
CA VAL A 385 -24.82 3.70 -0.17
C VAL A 385 -24.16 2.56 -0.95
N MET A 386 -24.65 1.33 -0.81
CA MET A 386 -24.12 0.19 -1.58
C MET A 386 -24.35 0.34 -3.08
N ARG A 387 -25.52 0.83 -3.52
CA ARG A 387 -25.76 1.18 -4.93
C ARG A 387 -24.91 2.36 -5.41
N TRP A 388 -24.63 3.31 -4.52
CA TRP A 388 -23.77 4.45 -4.83
C TRP A 388 -22.33 4.00 -5.04
N VAL A 389 -21.77 3.17 -4.15
CA VAL A 389 -20.40 2.66 -4.29
C VAL A 389 -20.27 1.64 -5.42
N ASP A 390 -21.30 0.85 -5.72
CA ASP A 390 -21.30 -0.09 -6.84
C ASP A 390 -21.01 0.59 -8.18
N ARG A 391 -21.48 1.84 -8.37
CA ARG A 391 -21.18 2.62 -9.57
C ARG A 391 -19.69 2.89 -9.78
N MET A 392 -18.90 2.91 -8.70
CA MET A 392 -17.45 3.10 -8.79
C MET A 392 -16.74 1.90 -9.44
N TYR A 393 -17.45 0.76 -9.54
CA TYR A 393 -16.98 -0.46 -10.20
C TYR A 393 -17.53 -0.66 -11.62
N ASP A 394 -18.29 0.31 -12.16
CA ASP A 394 -18.47 0.43 -13.60
C ASP A 394 -17.14 0.83 -14.24
N PRO A 395 -16.66 0.15 -15.32
CA PRO A 395 -15.33 0.38 -15.87
C PRO A 395 -15.06 1.84 -16.27
N VAL A 396 -16.04 2.54 -16.86
CA VAL A 396 -15.90 3.95 -17.25
C VAL A 396 -15.87 4.86 -16.01
N MET A 397 -16.67 4.55 -14.98
CA MET A 397 -16.64 5.29 -13.73
C MET A 397 -15.37 5.01 -12.94
N SER A 398 -14.88 3.77 -12.95
CA SER A 398 -13.58 3.40 -12.37
C SER A 398 -12.44 4.21 -12.98
N ALA A 399 -12.41 4.34 -14.31
CA ALA A 399 -11.43 5.16 -15.00
C ALA A 399 -11.52 6.64 -14.58
N GLN A 400 -12.73 7.20 -14.49
CA GLN A 400 -12.91 8.58 -14.02
C GLN A 400 -12.50 8.76 -12.54
N ASN A 401 -12.82 7.78 -11.71
CA ASN A 401 -12.43 7.80 -10.29
C ASN A 401 -10.90 7.69 -10.11
N ALA A 402 -10.22 7.04 -11.05
CA ALA A 402 -8.77 6.89 -11.07
C ALA A 402 -8.05 8.13 -11.63
N TRP A 403 -8.53 8.71 -12.74
CA TRP A 403 -7.79 9.73 -13.49
C TRP A 403 -8.53 11.07 -13.65
N GLY A 404 -9.77 11.17 -13.21
CA GLY A 404 -10.59 12.38 -13.27
C GLY A 404 -11.67 12.35 -14.37
N PRO A 405 -12.54 13.38 -14.43
CA PRO A 405 -13.75 13.33 -15.25
C PRO A 405 -13.48 13.45 -16.75
N ILE A 406 -14.33 12.79 -17.54
CA ILE A 406 -14.38 12.94 -18.99
C ILE A 406 -14.64 14.40 -19.35
N GLY A 407 -13.90 14.91 -20.34
CA GLY A 407 -13.91 16.32 -20.75
C GLY A 407 -12.97 17.23 -19.96
N VAL A 408 -12.31 16.72 -18.90
CA VAL A 408 -11.31 17.45 -18.10
C VAL A 408 -9.94 16.78 -18.19
N THR A 409 -9.89 15.48 -17.93
CA THR A 409 -8.66 14.70 -17.96
C THR A 409 -8.72 13.52 -18.90
N LEU A 410 -9.93 13.05 -19.22
CA LEU A 410 -10.19 11.95 -20.10
C LEU A 410 -11.05 12.39 -21.28
N GLN A 411 -10.87 11.75 -22.43
CA GLN A 411 -11.71 11.88 -23.62
C GLN A 411 -11.86 10.53 -24.31
N TYR A 412 -12.92 10.36 -25.09
CA TYR A 412 -13.01 9.20 -25.98
C TYR A 412 -12.14 9.43 -27.21
N ASN A 413 -11.34 8.43 -27.57
CA ASN A 413 -10.62 8.38 -28.84
C ASN A 413 -11.51 7.83 -29.98
N ASP A 414 -10.95 7.72 -31.19
CA ASP A 414 -11.68 7.24 -32.37
C ASP A 414 -12.12 5.76 -32.26
N ASP A 415 -11.47 4.96 -31.42
CA ASP A 415 -11.81 3.56 -31.16
C ASP A 415 -12.86 3.40 -30.04
N GLY A 416 -13.31 4.51 -29.45
CA GLY A 416 -14.30 4.52 -28.38
C GLY A 416 -13.74 4.18 -26.99
N MET A 417 -12.43 4.13 -26.83
CA MET A 417 -11.76 3.98 -25.55
C MET A 417 -11.47 5.34 -24.92
N LEU A 418 -11.40 5.39 -23.60
CA LEU A 418 -10.94 6.56 -22.87
C LEU A 418 -9.43 6.72 -23.02
N ASP A 419 -9.02 7.94 -23.34
CA ASP A 419 -7.62 8.35 -23.47
C ASP A 419 -7.38 9.60 -22.61
N GLN A 420 -6.16 9.81 -22.13
CA GLN A 420 -5.84 10.96 -21.30
C GLN A 420 -5.58 12.20 -22.14
N LEU A 421 -6.22 13.31 -21.74
CA LEU A 421 -5.92 14.62 -22.30
C LEU A 421 -4.50 15.07 -21.90
N PRO A 422 -3.80 15.80 -22.77
CA PRO A 422 -2.49 16.34 -22.47
C PRO A 422 -2.46 17.11 -21.15
N VAL A 423 -1.37 16.98 -20.43
CA VAL A 423 -1.13 17.70 -19.16
C VAL A 423 -0.72 19.14 -19.48
N ALA A 424 -1.08 20.09 -18.63
CA ALA A 424 -0.65 21.47 -18.77
C ALA A 424 0.87 21.61 -18.58
N GLU A 425 1.48 22.59 -19.23
CA GLU A 425 2.92 22.86 -19.07
C GLU A 425 3.26 23.12 -17.59
N GLY A 426 4.26 22.41 -17.07
CA GLY A 426 4.68 22.52 -15.67
C GLY A 426 3.85 21.74 -14.65
N GLU A 427 2.88 20.93 -15.09
CA GLU A 427 2.12 20.01 -14.25
C GLU A 427 2.40 18.55 -14.65
N SER A 428 2.62 17.66 -13.70
CA SER A 428 2.71 16.23 -14.00
C SER A 428 1.32 15.57 -14.07
N ALA A 429 1.21 14.43 -14.76
CA ALA A 429 -0.03 13.64 -14.80
C ALA A 429 -0.45 13.20 -13.38
N GLY A 430 0.52 12.86 -12.53
CA GLY A 430 0.29 12.51 -11.13
C GLY A 430 -0.28 13.67 -10.31
N GLU A 431 0.27 14.88 -10.45
CA GLU A 431 -0.28 16.07 -9.77
C GLU A 431 -1.71 16.41 -10.24
N ARG A 432 -1.96 16.34 -11.55
CA ARG A 432 -3.30 16.54 -12.11
C ARG A 432 -4.29 15.53 -11.55
N ARG A 433 -3.91 14.23 -11.56
CA ARG A 433 -4.71 13.13 -10.98
C ARG A 433 -5.12 13.44 -9.54
N GLN A 434 -4.18 13.88 -8.69
CA GLN A 434 -4.45 14.21 -7.29
C GLN A 434 -5.45 15.37 -7.10
N LYS A 435 -5.52 16.30 -8.03
CA LYS A 435 -6.42 17.46 -7.95
C LYS A 435 -7.85 17.16 -8.38
N VAL A 436 -8.07 16.15 -9.25
CA VAL A 436 -9.37 15.97 -9.93
C VAL A 436 -9.99 14.59 -9.71
N ALA A 437 -9.22 13.60 -9.27
CA ALA A 437 -9.66 12.24 -9.05
C ALA A 437 -9.73 11.93 -7.55
N PRO A 438 -10.92 11.58 -7.01
CA PRO A 438 -11.07 11.28 -5.59
C PRO A 438 -10.42 9.94 -5.19
N GLY A 439 -10.11 9.07 -6.15
CA GLY A 439 -9.59 7.73 -5.85
C GLY A 439 -10.62 6.89 -5.07
N GLY A 440 -10.14 6.03 -4.18
CA GLY A 440 -11.01 5.18 -3.38
C GLY A 440 -11.44 3.90 -4.10
N PRO A 441 -12.65 3.39 -3.84
CA PRO A 441 -13.14 2.14 -4.42
C PRO A 441 -13.26 2.26 -5.93
N LYS A 442 -12.64 1.34 -6.65
CA LYS A 442 -12.64 1.25 -8.10
C LYS A 442 -12.06 -0.09 -8.56
N ALA A 443 -12.27 -0.44 -9.81
CA ALA A 443 -11.54 -1.52 -10.45
C ALA A 443 -11.28 -1.17 -11.91
N THR A 444 -10.00 -1.05 -12.26
CA THR A 444 -9.51 -1.02 -13.63
C THR A 444 -8.62 -2.23 -13.81
N THR A 445 -9.18 -3.27 -14.39
CA THR A 445 -8.49 -4.55 -14.59
C THR A 445 -7.58 -4.50 -15.81
N ALA A 446 -6.72 -5.51 -15.98
CA ALA A 446 -5.91 -5.64 -17.19
C ALA A 446 -6.78 -5.70 -18.46
N GLU A 447 -7.99 -6.29 -18.40
CA GLU A 447 -8.95 -6.29 -19.51
C GLU A 447 -9.51 -4.88 -19.79
N ASP A 448 -9.79 -4.08 -18.74
CA ASP A 448 -10.27 -2.71 -18.90
C ASP A 448 -9.21 -1.81 -19.58
N PHE A 449 -7.92 -2.06 -19.35
CA PHE A 449 -6.83 -1.36 -20.06
C PHE A 449 -6.74 -1.74 -21.54
N LEU A 450 -7.33 -2.83 -21.95
CA LEU A 450 -7.40 -3.25 -23.35
C LEU A 450 -8.68 -2.81 -24.06
N THR A 451 -9.76 -2.50 -23.31
CA THR A 451 -11.11 -2.35 -23.88
C THR A 451 -11.83 -1.06 -23.49
N VAL A 452 -11.44 -0.41 -22.42
CA VAL A 452 -12.16 0.75 -21.84
C VAL A 452 -11.29 2.00 -21.77
N VAL A 453 -10.07 1.90 -21.25
CA VAL A 453 -9.19 3.03 -21.00
C VAL A 453 -7.74 2.70 -21.34
N LEU A 454 -7.10 3.56 -22.11
CA LEU A 454 -5.68 3.40 -22.40
C LEU A 454 -4.82 3.72 -21.16
N PRO A 455 -3.73 2.98 -20.95
CA PRO A 455 -2.73 3.39 -19.96
C PRO A 455 -2.22 4.80 -20.28
N GLU A 456 -1.85 5.53 -19.26
CA GLU A 456 -1.15 6.82 -19.44
C GLU A 456 0.15 6.56 -20.26
N PRO A 457 0.53 7.45 -21.22
CA PRO A 457 1.63 7.17 -22.15
C PRO A 457 2.95 6.75 -21.49
N ARG A 458 3.28 7.34 -20.33
CA ARG A 458 4.47 6.96 -19.57
C ARG A 458 4.32 5.60 -18.89
N ALA A 459 3.12 5.25 -18.42
CA ALA A 459 2.82 3.93 -17.90
C ALA A 459 2.93 2.87 -19.01
N ALA A 460 2.45 3.15 -20.22
CA ALA A 460 2.61 2.29 -21.38
C ALA A 460 4.10 2.05 -21.71
N LEU A 461 4.92 3.11 -21.72
CA LEU A 461 6.37 2.98 -21.90
C LEU A 461 7.00 2.08 -20.82
N ARG A 462 6.63 2.27 -19.56
CA ARG A 462 7.14 1.40 -18.49
C ARG A 462 6.69 -0.04 -18.63
N GLN A 463 5.45 -0.30 -19.08
CA GLN A 463 5.00 -1.66 -19.39
C GLN A 463 5.87 -2.32 -20.46
N GLU A 464 6.21 -1.58 -21.54
CA GLU A 464 7.13 -2.05 -22.57
C GLU A 464 8.52 -2.35 -22.00
N GLN A 465 9.06 -1.46 -21.16
CA GLN A 465 10.35 -1.65 -20.48
C GLN A 465 10.35 -2.85 -19.54
N VAL A 466 9.28 -3.04 -18.74
CA VAL A 466 9.13 -4.22 -17.87
C VAL A 466 9.10 -5.49 -18.71
N ALA A 467 8.28 -5.52 -19.76
CA ALA A 467 8.14 -6.70 -20.61
C ALA A 467 9.44 -7.08 -21.34
N ALA A 468 10.22 -6.08 -21.77
CA ALA A 468 11.46 -6.30 -22.51
C ALA A 468 12.66 -6.60 -21.60
N GLU A 469 12.81 -5.85 -20.50
CA GLU A 469 14.08 -5.80 -19.76
C GLU A 469 14.02 -6.48 -18.38
N TYR A 470 12.83 -6.61 -17.73
CA TYR A 470 12.72 -7.12 -16.37
C TYR A 470 11.95 -8.45 -16.26
N ALA A 471 10.75 -8.54 -16.81
CA ALA A 471 9.91 -9.72 -16.68
C ALA A 471 10.55 -11.03 -17.16
N PRO A 472 11.36 -11.05 -18.25
CA PRO A 472 12.05 -12.28 -18.68
C PRO A 472 13.05 -12.83 -17.65
N TRP A 473 13.47 -12.02 -16.70
CA TRP A 473 14.48 -12.35 -15.70
C TRP A 473 13.91 -12.46 -14.28
N ALA A 474 12.57 -12.41 -14.12
CA ALA A 474 11.92 -12.58 -12.83
C ALA A 474 12.43 -13.84 -12.12
N ALA A 475 12.95 -13.68 -10.90
CA ALA A 475 13.65 -14.74 -10.17
C ALA A 475 12.87 -15.27 -8.94
N ASN A 476 11.68 -14.74 -8.72
CA ASN A 476 10.72 -15.17 -7.70
C ASN A 476 9.31 -14.83 -8.13
N ASP A 477 8.31 -15.45 -7.50
CA ASP A 477 6.92 -15.01 -7.58
C ASP A 477 6.65 -13.95 -6.52
N ALA A 478 5.73 -13.02 -6.79
CA ALA A 478 5.21 -12.12 -5.77
C ALA A 478 4.45 -12.94 -4.71
N PHE A 479 4.54 -12.53 -3.44
CA PHE A 479 3.67 -13.10 -2.41
C PHE A 479 2.24 -12.60 -2.66
N PRO A 480 1.26 -13.50 -2.88
CA PRO A 480 -0.09 -13.08 -3.26
C PRO A 480 -0.85 -12.43 -2.09
N PRO A 481 -1.97 -11.74 -2.37
CA PRO A 481 -2.82 -11.13 -1.34
C PRO A 481 -3.59 -12.21 -0.56
N VAL A 482 -2.91 -12.90 0.34
CA VAL A 482 -3.50 -13.95 1.19
C VAL A 482 -4.37 -13.36 2.30
N THR A 483 -5.27 -14.17 2.86
CA THR A 483 -6.00 -13.88 4.10
C THR A 483 -5.39 -14.65 5.27
N PHE A 484 -5.31 -13.97 6.42
CA PHE A 484 -4.84 -14.55 7.67
C PHE A 484 -6.02 -14.85 8.59
N THR A 485 -5.88 -15.86 9.44
CA THR A 485 -6.82 -16.08 10.55
C THR A 485 -6.59 -15.05 11.65
N ASN A 486 -7.59 -14.84 12.50
CA ASN A 486 -7.45 -13.90 13.63
C ASN A 486 -6.28 -14.27 14.55
N ALA A 487 -6.06 -15.56 14.79
CA ALA A 487 -4.93 -16.05 15.61
C ALA A 487 -3.57 -15.77 14.94
N GLU A 488 -3.50 -15.88 13.60
CA GLU A 488 -2.30 -15.51 12.83
C GLU A 488 -2.05 -14.00 12.88
N LEU A 489 -3.09 -13.18 12.76
CA LEU A 489 -2.99 -11.72 12.87
C LEU A 489 -2.51 -11.25 14.24
N ASP A 490 -2.96 -11.90 15.32
CA ASP A 490 -2.48 -11.65 16.68
C ASP A 490 -0.96 -11.90 16.79
N ASP A 491 -0.49 -13.06 16.29
CA ASP A 491 0.93 -13.40 16.28
C ASP A 491 1.74 -12.44 15.38
N LEU A 492 1.26 -12.16 14.16
CA LEU A 492 1.92 -11.25 13.21
C LEU A 492 2.10 -9.85 13.81
N SER A 493 1.10 -9.33 14.53
CA SER A 493 1.15 -8.02 15.16
C SER A 493 2.29 -7.87 16.18
N LEU A 494 2.75 -8.98 16.75
CA LEU A 494 3.84 -9.02 17.74
C LEU A 494 5.21 -9.26 17.10
N ILE A 495 5.27 -9.98 15.98
CA ILE A 495 6.54 -10.51 15.46
C ILE A 495 7.03 -9.74 14.23
N ASP A 496 6.13 -9.38 13.31
CA ASP A 496 6.52 -8.89 11.97
C ASP A 496 7.28 -7.56 12.04
N ALA A 497 6.78 -6.62 12.83
CA ALA A 497 7.41 -5.30 13.01
C ALA A 497 8.80 -5.40 13.66
N ASP A 498 8.97 -6.30 14.63
CA ASP A 498 10.24 -6.48 15.34
C ASP A 498 11.30 -7.13 14.42
N ILE A 499 10.91 -8.13 13.61
CA ILE A 499 11.80 -8.75 12.63
C ILE A 499 12.19 -7.74 11.55
N THR A 500 11.23 -7.02 10.98
CA THR A 500 11.48 -5.98 9.97
C THR A 500 12.44 -4.91 10.50
N SER A 501 12.22 -4.44 11.71
CA SER A 501 13.08 -3.45 12.37
C SER A 501 14.50 -3.98 12.60
N LEU A 502 14.64 -5.23 13.05
CA LEU A 502 15.94 -5.88 13.24
C LEU A 502 16.72 -6.00 11.93
N VAL A 503 16.08 -6.46 10.86
CA VAL A 503 16.73 -6.57 9.53
C VAL A 503 17.17 -5.21 9.03
N LYS A 504 16.27 -4.21 9.04
CA LYS A 504 16.55 -2.85 8.60
C LYS A 504 17.74 -2.23 9.35
N GLN A 505 17.79 -2.38 10.66
CA GLN A 505 18.87 -1.86 11.49
C GLN A 505 20.21 -2.55 11.19
N ARG A 506 20.20 -3.90 11.06
CA ARG A 506 21.41 -4.69 10.76
C ARG A 506 21.92 -4.40 9.36
N PHE A 507 21.04 -4.35 8.38
CA PHE A 507 21.36 -3.99 7.00
C PHE A 507 22.09 -2.64 6.93
N ALA A 508 21.48 -1.58 7.45
CA ALA A 508 22.09 -0.25 7.47
C ALA A 508 23.44 -0.25 8.19
N THR A 509 23.54 -0.91 9.35
CA THR A 509 24.78 -0.99 10.12
C THR A 509 25.88 -1.68 9.33
N TRP A 510 25.60 -2.82 8.68
CA TRP A 510 26.60 -3.57 7.93
C TRP A 510 27.05 -2.87 6.64
N ILE A 511 26.14 -2.18 5.96
CA ILE A 511 26.54 -1.37 4.80
C ILE A 511 27.46 -0.24 5.24
N VAL A 512 27.07 0.54 6.23
CA VAL A 512 27.81 1.74 6.65
C VAL A 512 29.09 1.43 7.40
N SER A 513 29.07 0.42 8.28
CA SER A 513 30.18 0.13 9.21
C SER A 513 30.90 -1.19 8.94
N GLY A 514 30.36 -2.03 8.04
CA GLY A 514 30.89 -3.37 7.81
C GLY A 514 30.61 -4.35 8.96
N GLY A 515 31.39 -5.41 9.04
CA GLY A 515 31.36 -6.35 10.18
C GLY A 515 30.32 -7.46 10.09
N ILE A 516 29.69 -7.66 8.94
CA ILE A 516 28.65 -8.69 8.75
C ILE A 516 29.15 -10.10 9.08
N ASP A 517 30.38 -10.46 8.72
CA ASP A 517 30.93 -11.79 9.01
C ASP A 517 31.02 -12.07 10.51
N ALA A 518 31.39 -11.08 11.30
CA ALA A 518 31.50 -11.19 12.75
C ALA A 518 30.16 -11.17 13.47
N GLY A 519 29.17 -10.45 12.92
CA GLY A 519 27.84 -10.27 13.50
C GLY A 519 26.79 -11.30 13.05
N TRP A 520 27.09 -12.12 12.03
CA TRP A 520 26.10 -12.94 11.35
C TRP A 520 25.40 -13.97 12.23
N GLU A 521 26.18 -14.78 12.97
CA GLU A 521 25.61 -15.81 13.83
C GLU A 521 24.74 -15.22 14.95
N GLY A 522 25.18 -14.09 15.53
CA GLY A 522 24.36 -13.38 16.53
C GLY A 522 23.06 -12.86 15.95
N TYR A 523 23.08 -12.34 14.73
CA TYR A 523 21.89 -11.89 14.03
C TYR A 523 20.90 -13.04 13.73
N LEU A 524 21.39 -14.21 13.30
CA LEU A 524 20.54 -15.38 13.09
C LEU A 524 19.86 -15.84 14.39
N GLU A 525 20.56 -15.73 15.52
CA GLU A 525 19.99 -16.03 16.84
C GLU A 525 18.97 -14.97 17.26
N ASP A 526 19.25 -13.67 17.02
CA ASP A 526 18.30 -12.59 17.24
C ASP A 526 17.00 -12.81 16.44
N LEU A 527 17.10 -13.18 15.15
CA LEU A 527 15.93 -13.49 14.31
C LEU A 527 15.10 -14.66 14.87
N ARG A 528 15.76 -15.76 15.27
CA ARG A 528 15.08 -16.92 15.87
C ARG A 528 14.36 -16.55 17.17
N SER A 529 15.05 -15.83 18.05
CA SER A 529 14.49 -15.43 19.35
C SER A 529 13.35 -14.40 19.21
N THR A 530 13.34 -13.59 18.15
CA THR A 530 12.25 -12.67 17.83
C THR A 530 11.04 -13.40 17.24
N GLY A 531 11.19 -14.63 16.73
CA GLY A 531 10.06 -15.43 16.27
C GLY A 531 10.02 -15.70 14.76
N LEU A 532 11.16 -15.63 14.05
CA LEU A 532 11.22 -15.86 12.60
C LEU A 532 10.58 -17.19 12.16
N GLU A 533 10.77 -18.28 12.93
CA GLU A 533 10.18 -19.56 12.58
C GLU A 533 8.65 -19.48 12.58
N ARG A 534 8.06 -18.85 13.60
CA ARG A 534 6.61 -18.66 13.70
C ARG A 534 6.10 -17.75 12.58
N LEU A 535 6.81 -16.68 12.27
CA LEU A 535 6.48 -15.78 11.15
C LEU A 535 6.38 -16.56 9.84
N MET A 536 7.37 -17.39 9.55
CA MET A 536 7.43 -18.17 8.32
C MET A 536 6.36 -19.28 8.25
N GLU A 537 6.02 -19.91 9.38
CA GLU A 537 4.90 -20.86 9.47
C GLU A 537 3.57 -20.18 9.10
N ILE A 538 3.32 -18.99 9.62
CA ILE A 538 2.08 -18.23 9.35
C ILE A 538 2.00 -17.89 7.86
N TYR A 539 3.04 -17.32 7.29
CA TYR A 539 3.05 -16.96 5.87
C TYR A 539 2.91 -18.17 4.95
N GLN A 540 3.58 -19.31 5.28
CA GLN A 540 3.42 -20.53 4.49
C GLN A 540 2.01 -21.11 4.61
N ALA A 541 1.40 -21.12 5.81
CA ALA A 541 0.05 -21.61 6.00
C ALA A 541 -0.97 -20.78 5.23
N ALA A 542 -0.83 -19.45 5.22
CA ALA A 542 -1.68 -18.56 4.46
C ALA A 542 -1.50 -18.76 2.93
N LEU A 543 -0.27 -18.93 2.47
CA LEU A 543 0.05 -19.23 1.07
C LEU A 543 -0.52 -20.58 0.62
N ASP A 544 -0.43 -21.62 1.47
CA ASP A 544 -0.97 -22.95 1.18
C ASP A 544 -2.51 -22.90 1.06
N ARG A 545 -3.20 -22.10 1.88
CA ARG A 545 -4.65 -21.85 1.78
C ARG A 545 -5.01 -21.19 0.45
N TYR A 546 -4.29 -20.14 0.09
CA TYR A 546 -4.47 -19.42 -1.18
C TYR A 546 -4.34 -20.37 -2.39
N TYR A 547 -3.28 -21.14 -2.48
CA TYR A 547 -3.10 -22.08 -3.60
C TYR A 547 -4.12 -23.22 -3.59
N LYS A 548 -4.54 -23.71 -2.43
CA LYS A 548 -5.61 -24.71 -2.33
C LYS A 548 -6.93 -24.20 -2.91
N GLU A 549 -7.27 -22.94 -2.65
CA GLU A 549 -8.47 -22.32 -3.21
C GLU A 549 -8.33 -22.10 -4.72
N LEU A 550 -7.18 -21.67 -5.18
CA LEU A 550 -6.89 -21.46 -6.59
C LEU A 550 -6.98 -22.78 -7.37
N ASP A 551 -6.34 -23.84 -6.86
CA ASP A 551 -6.35 -25.18 -7.48
C ASP A 551 -7.77 -25.83 -7.47
N ALA A 552 -8.61 -25.50 -6.51
CA ALA A 552 -9.99 -26.00 -6.44
C ALA A 552 -10.94 -25.36 -7.47
N ARG A 553 -10.56 -24.21 -8.03
CA ARG A 553 -11.33 -23.43 -9.01
C ARG A 553 -10.82 -23.58 -10.46
N SER A 554 -9.59 -24.05 -10.63
CA SER A 554 -8.99 -24.40 -11.93
C SER A 554 -9.39 -25.81 -12.37
#